data_4ddab3c6ad26abd39756a41927c58821
#
_entry.id   4ddab3c6ad26abd39756a41927c58821
#
_cell.length_a   1.000
_cell.length_b   1.000
_cell.length_c   1.000
_cell.angle_alpha   90.00
_cell.angle_beta   90.00
_cell.angle_gamma   90.00
#
_symmetry.space_group_name_H-M   'P 1'
#
loop_
_entity.id
_entity.type
_entity.pdbx_description
1 polymer ?
#
loop_
_entity_poly.entity_id
_entity_poly.type
_entity_poly.pdbx_seq_one_letter_code
_entity_poly.pdbx_strand_id
1 'polypeptide(L)'
;MGAFINPFTYYGFKLIFGREESKDILIEFLNDLLQGERVITDIRYLNNEQPPEQMGMRKVIYDIFCETDTGEHIIVEMQNRWQEHFKDRALFYMSKSIVKQAVTGKEWDYKLTGVYGIFFINFLLDKDPAEHFYKDVALIDKHTGKVFNNKFRQIYIELPRFMKVEKDCENFFECWIYNLVNMDKLQSLSFKDKKAIFGRLEQIASQANLSQEERERYETEWKIYNDYFNTIESAEKKSAAEAREIAMAEGLAEGRAEGRAEEQHRLAKGFKEAGFPIESIAQVTGLPIEEIINM
;
A
#
# COMPACT_ATOMS: atom_id res chain seq x y z
N MET A 1 3.23 24.70 -5.78
CA MET A 1 2.29 23.93 -4.94
C MET A 1 0.98 23.79 -5.70
N GLY A 2 0.27 22.67 -5.54
CA GLY A 2 -1.04 22.46 -6.16
C GLY A 2 -2.14 23.34 -5.55
N ALA A 3 -3.36 23.28 -6.10
CA ALA A 3 -4.52 23.99 -5.53
C ALA A 3 -4.94 23.40 -4.17
N PHE A 4 -4.68 22.11 -3.96
CA PHE A 4 -5.11 21.35 -2.79
C PHE A 4 -3.92 20.82 -1.98
N ILE A 5 -4.20 20.49 -0.72
CA ILE A 5 -3.27 19.78 0.15
C ILE A 5 -3.07 18.35 -0.35
N ASN A 6 -1.94 17.72 -0.01
CA ASN A 6 -1.78 16.29 -0.18
C ASN A 6 -2.44 15.57 1.02
N PRO A 7 -3.46 14.71 0.79
CA PRO A 7 -4.20 14.04 1.86
C PRO A 7 -3.37 12.98 2.59
N PHE A 8 -2.22 12.58 2.06
CA PHE A 8 -1.34 11.56 2.65
C PHE A 8 -0.19 12.15 3.49
N THR A 9 -0.17 13.46 3.71
CA THR A 9 0.59 14.05 4.82
C THR A 9 -0.19 13.84 6.12
N TYR A 10 0.50 13.79 7.25
CA TYR A 10 -0.17 13.64 8.56
C TYR A 10 -1.17 14.77 8.82
N TYR A 11 -0.78 16.01 8.51
CA TYR A 11 -1.67 17.17 8.62
C TYR A 11 -2.87 17.08 7.68
N GLY A 12 -2.63 16.77 6.40
CA GLY A 12 -3.68 16.69 5.38
C GLY A 12 -4.70 15.61 5.71
N PHE A 13 -4.25 14.44 6.15
CA PHE A 13 -5.12 13.35 6.55
C PHE A 13 -6.03 13.72 7.71
N LYS A 14 -5.45 14.34 8.75
CA LYS A 14 -6.23 14.83 9.91
C LYS A 14 -7.17 15.98 9.56
N LEU A 15 -6.78 16.88 8.65
CA LEU A 15 -7.66 17.95 8.19
C LEU A 15 -8.90 17.41 7.50
N ILE A 16 -8.74 16.39 6.66
CA ILE A 16 -9.84 15.80 5.88
C ILE A 16 -10.72 14.89 6.74
N PHE A 17 -10.14 14.02 7.55
CA PHE A 17 -10.87 12.93 8.20
C PHE A 17 -10.92 12.99 9.73
N GLY A 18 -10.14 13.85 10.36
CA GLY A 18 -9.92 13.81 11.82
C GLY A 18 -10.38 15.03 12.60
N ARG A 19 -11.20 15.91 12.02
CA ARG A 19 -11.71 17.11 12.69
C ARG A 19 -13.24 17.12 12.75
N GLU A 20 -13.82 17.77 13.76
CA GLU A 20 -15.28 17.95 13.86
C GLU A 20 -15.85 18.69 12.66
N GLU A 21 -15.12 19.67 12.11
CA GLU A 21 -15.53 20.48 10.96
C GLU A 21 -15.60 19.67 9.65
N SER A 22 -14.93 18.52 9.58
CA SER A 22 -14.90 17.61 8.43
C SER A 22 -15.49 16.23 8.74
N LYS A 23 -16.23 16.10 9.82
CA LYS A 23 -16.86 14.86 10.27
C LYS A 23 -17.80 14.25 9.23
N ASP A 24 -18.54 15.11 8.52
CA ASP A 24 -19.39 14.73 7.39
C ASP A 24 -18.62 14.01 6.27
N ILE A 25 -17.39 14.42 5.99
CA ILE A 25 -16.52 13.79 4.99
C ILE A 25 -16.19 12.35 5.40
N LEU A 26 -15.82 12.13 6.66
CA LEU A 26 -15.51 10.79 7.15
C LEU A 26 -16.75 9.89 7.13
N ILE A 27 -17.90 10.37 7.56
CA ILE A 27 -19.17 9.63 7.55
C ILE A 27 -19.52 9.18 6.13
N GLU A 28 -19.49 10.09 5.17
CA GLU A 28 -19.82 9.80 3.78
C GLU A 28 -18.83 8.83 3.13
N PHE A 29 -17.53 9.00 3.42
CA PHE A 29 -16.49 8.06 2.98
C PHE A 29 -16.74 6.65 3.53
N LEU A 30 -17.03 6.52 4.82
CA LEU A 30 -17.32 5.25 5.46
C LEU A 30 -18.57 4.57 4.88
N ASN A 31 -19.61 5.33 4.63
CA ASN A 31 -20.85 4.82 4.03
C ASN A 31 -20.63 4.34 2.59
N ASP A 32 -19.81 5.05 1.81
CA ASP A 32 -19.46 4.62 0.46
C ASP A 32 -18.51 3.41 0.45
N LEU A 33 -17.61 3.29 1.43
CA LEU A 33 -16.72 2.15 1.60
C LEU A 33 -17.51 0.88 1.99
N LEU A 34 -18.45 1.00 2.93
CA LEU A 34 -19.21 -0.12 3.48
C LEU A 34 -20.47 -0.50 2.65
N GLN A 35 -20.80 0.26 1.62
CA GLN A 35 -21.78 0.01 0.55
C GLN A 35 -23.06 -0.73 0.98
N GLY A 36 -23.83 -0.12 1.89
CA GLY A 36 -25.17 -0.63 2.27
C GLY A 36 -25.16 -1.76 3.28
N GLU A 37 -24.01 -2.26 3.71
CA GLU A 37 -23.94 -3.18 4.85
C GLU A 37 -24.28 -2.45 6.15
N ARG A 38 -23.98 -1.16 6.21
CA ARG A 38 -24.29 -0.26 7.33
C ARG A 38 -24.54 1.15 6.81
N VAL A 39 -25.36 1.88 7.55
CA VAL A 39 -25.55 3.32 7.39
C VAL A 39 -25.11 3.98 8.68
N ILE A 40 -24.00 4.71 8.60
CA ILE A 40 -23.46 5.52 9.71
C ILE A 40 -24.11 6.91 9.58
N THR A 41 -24.84 7.33 10.62
CA THR A 41 -25.51 8.63 10.63
C THR A 41 -24.74 9.66 11.43
N ASP A 42 -23.97 9.23 12.42
CA ASP A 42 -23.11 10.08 13.21
C ASP A 42 -21.89 9.32 13.73
N ILE A 43 -20.81 10.04 14.04
CA ILE A 43 -19.63 9.54 14.74
C ILE A 43 -19.21 10.48 15.85
N ARG A 44 -18.55 9.91 16.86
CA ARG A 44 -17.90 10.67 17.93
C ARG A 44 -16.42 10.36 17.94
N TYR A 45 -15.56 11.36 17.77
CA TYR A 45 -14.13 11.18 17.89
C TYR A 45 -13.75 10.81 19.34
N LEU A 46 -12.89 9.83 19.49
CA LEU A 46 -12.39 9.33 20.75
C LEU A 46 -10.92 9.72 20.93
N ASN A 47 -10.41 9.54 22.16
CA ASN A 47 -8.99 9.77 22.40
C ASN A 47 -8.14 8.78 21.61
N ASN A 48 -7.31 9.29 20.72
CA ASN A 48 -6.42 8.52 19.87
C ASN A 48 -5.32 7.80 20.66
N GLU A 49 -4.93 8.35 21.82
CA GLU A 49 -3.91 7.76 22.67
C GLU A 49 -4.50 6.66 23.54
N GLN A 50 -3.99 5.47 23.36
CA GLN A 50 -4.37 4.30 24.14
C GLN A 50 -3.24 3.94 25.11
N PRO A 51 -3.37 4.24 26.40
CA PRO A 51 -2.33 3.94 27.37
C PRO A 51 -2.06 2.42 27.45
N PRO A 52 -0.85 2.01 27.82
CA PRO A 52 -0.55 0.62 28.05
C PRO A 52 -1.37 0.07 29.23
N GLU A 53 -1.83 -1.15 29.13
CA GLU A 53 -2.58 -1.81 30.22
C GLU A 53 -1.70 -2.12 31.44
N GLN A 54 -0.40 -2.32 31.20
CA GLN A 54 0.60 -2.57 32.23
C GLN A 54 1.85 -1.75 31.96
N MET A 55 2.59 -1.43 33.04
CA MET A 55 3.86 -0.73 32.95
C MET A 55 4.85 -1.52 32.07
N GLY A 56 5.43 -0.90 31.06
CA GLY A 56 6.35 -1.53 30.10
C GLY A 56 5.73 -2.03 28.79
N MET A 57 4.41 -2.07 28.67
CA MET A 57 3.75 -2.36 27.41
C MET A 57 3.76 -1.15 26.47
N ARG A 58 3.70 -1.40 25.17
CA ARG A 58 3.63 -0.33 24.16
C ARG A 58 2.31 0.43 24.21
N LYS A 59 2.41 1.75 24.23
CA LYS A 59 1.30 2.67 23.95
C LYS A 59 0.89 2.52 22.50
N VAL A 60 -0.41 2.54 22.24
CA VAL A 60 -0.98 2.62 20.89
C VAL A 60 -1.51 4.03 20.67
N ILE A 61 -1.19 4.60 19.50
CA ILE A 61 -1.71 5.91 19.09
C ILE A 61 -2.31 5.69 17.72
N TYR A 62 -3.62 5.93 17.61
CA TYR A 62 -4.34 5.90 16.35
C TYR A 62 -4.23 7.25 15.63
N ASP A 63 -4.27 7.24 14.30
CA ASP A 63 -4.40 8.49 13.56
C ASP A 63 -5.80 9.08 13.76
N ILE A 64 -6.84 8.27 13.58
CA ILE A 64 -8.23 8.63 13.84
C ILE A 64 -8.90 7.46 14.56
N PHE A 65 -9.61 7.77 15.63
CA PHE A 65 -10.40 6.82 16.39
C PHE A 65 -11.76 7.40 16.69
N CYS A 66 -12.81 6.73 16.26
CA CYS A 66 -14.18 7.18 16.49
C CYS A 66 -15.13 6.02 16.81
N GLU A 67 -16.26 6.37 17.39
CA GLU A 67 -17.39 5.50 17.67
C GLU A 67 -18.58 5.97 16.85
N THR A 68 -19.29 5.04 16.23
CA THR A 68 -20.52 5.31 15.47
C THR A 68 -21.71 5.50 16.41
N ASP A 69 -22.81 6.00 15.86
CA ASP A 69 -24.11 6.11 16.55
C ASP A 69 -24.64 4.76 17.05
N THR A 70 -24.21 3.64 16.51
CA THR A 70 -24.55 2.28 16.93
C THR A 70 -23.47 1.60 17.81
N GLY A 71 -22.44 2.37 18.21
CA GLY A 71 -21.41 1.96 19.16
C GLY A 71 -20.26 1.15 18.57
N GLU A 72 -20.14 1.04 17.25
CA GLU A 72 -18.97 0.42 16.64
C GLU A 72 -17.76 1.35 16.70
N HIS A 73 -16.61 0.76 16.93
CA HIS A 73 -15.35 1.46 16.92
C HIS A 73 -14.73 1.45 15.52
N ILE A 74 -14.36 2.62 15.02
CA ILE A 74 -13.68 2.77 13.73
C ILE A 74 -12.30 3.36 13.97
N ILE A 75 -11.28 2.67 13.48
CA ILE A 75 -9.89 3.09 13.48
C ILE A 75 -9.54 3.37 12.02
N VAL A 76 -9.08 4.60 11.73
CA VAL A 76 -8.59 4.94 10.39
C VAL A 76 -7.14 5.35 10.51
N GLU A 77 -6.28 4.68 9.76
CA GLU A 77 -4.83 4.85 9.79
C GLU A 77 -4.31 5.18 8.40
N MET A 78 -3.30 6.03 8.35
CA MET A 78 -2.58 6.34 7.12
C MET A 78 -1.12 5.96 7.28
N GLN A 79 -0.63 5.06 6.43
CA GLN A 79 0.73 4.54 6.52
C GLN A 79 1.48 4.73 5.20
N ASN A 80 2.46 5.63 5.20
CA ASN A 80 3.26 5.93 4.02
C ASN A 80 4.51 5.04 3.89
N ARG A 81 4.96 4.44 5.00
CA ARG A 81 6.21 3.68 5.05
C ARG A 81 5.93 2.21 5.19
N TRP A 82 6.57 1.41 4.34
CA TRP A 82 6.55 -0.03 4.48
C TRP A 82 7.10 -0.47 5.84
N GLN A 83 6.44 -1.47 6.43
CA GLN A 83 6.83 -2.09 7.70
C GLN A 83 6.68 -3.60 7.57
N GLU A 84 7.73 -4.34 7.93
CA GLU A 84 7.79 -5.80 7.79
C GLU A 84 6.62 -6.54 8.45
N HIS A 85 6.18 -6.08 9.64
CA HIS A 85 5.12 -6.71 10.41
C HIS A 85 3.85 -5.83 10.47
N PHE A 86 3.51 -5.17 9.36
CA PHE A 86 2.38 -4.24 9.36
C PHE A 86 1.03 -4.94 9.65
N LYS A 87 0.81 -6.15 9.11
CA LYS A 87 -0.42 -6.94 9.36
C LYS A 87 -0.56 -7.28 10.86
N ASP A 88 0.53 -7.66 11.51
CA ASP A 88 0.54 -7.95 12.96
C ASP A 88 0.30 -6.68 13.78
N ARG A 89 0.89 -5.56 13.37
CA ARG A 89 0.64 -4.26 14.01
C ARG A 89 -0.82 -3.85 13.89
N ALA A 90 -1.44 -3.98 12.73
CA ALA A 90 -2.85 -3.67 12.52
C ALA A 90 -3.74 -4.53 13.41
N LEU A 91 -3.47 -5.85 13.46
CA LEU A 91 -4.16 -6.79 14.35
C LEU A 91 -4.01 -6.40 15.82
N PHE A 92 -2.80 -6.09 16.26
CA PHE A 92 -2.53 -5.67 17.65
C PHE A 92 -3.28 -4.37 18.00
N TYR A 93 -3.24 -3.38 17.11
CA TYR A 93 -3.93 -2.09 17.31
C TYR A 93 -5.44 -2.28 17.49
N MET A 94 -6.06 -3.05 16.62
CA MET A 94 -7.50 -3.32 16.70
C MET A 94 -7.88 -4.16 17.92
N SER A 95 -7.03 -5.12 18.32
CA SER A 95 -7.27 -5.94 19.51
C SER A 95 -7.37 -5.10 20.79
N LYS A 96 -6.63 -4.00 20.87
CA LYS A 96 -6.76 -3.05 21.99
C LYS A 96 -8.15 -2.44 22.08
N SER A 97 -8.78 -2.13 20.95
CA SER A 97 -10.14 -1.62 20.91
C SER A 97 -11.18 -2.66 21.35
N ILE A 98 -10.93 -3.95 21.09
CA ILE A 98 -11.78 -5.06 21.59
C ILE A 98 -11.65 -5.21 23.09
N VAL A 99 -10.41 -5.32 23.60
CA VAL A 99 -10.15 -5.52 25.02
C VAL A 99 -10.76 -4.41 25.88
N LYS A 100 -10.75 -3.18 25.37
CA LYS A 100 -11.33 -2.03 26.08
C LYS A 100 -12.85 -2.06 26.22
N GLN A 101 -13.54 -2.90 25.47
CA GLN A 101 -14.99 -3.08 25.63
C GLN A 101 -15.32 -3.94 26.86
N ALA A 102 -14.33 -4.63 27.42
CA ALA A 102 -14.52 -5.41 28.64
C ALA A 102 -14.85 -4.51 29.85
N VAL A 103 -16.00 -4.70 30.45
CA VAL A 103 -16.46 -3.98 31.61
C VAL A 103 -16.33 -4.88 32.85
N THR A 104 -15.84 -4.33 33.94
CA THR A 104 -15.77 -5.06 35.21
C THR A 104 -17.18 -5.20 35.81
N GLY A 105 -17.62 -6.42 36.07
CA GLY A 105 -18.90 -6.70 36.73
C GLY A 105 -19.53 -8.04 36.31
N LYS A 106 -20.47 -8.53 37.14
CA LYS A 106 -21.18 -9.79 36.84
C LYS A 106 -22.24 -9.68 35.74
N GLU A 107 -22.55 -8.47 35.29
CA GLU A 107 -23.61 -8.20 34.32
C GLU A 107 -23.11 -8.14 32.88
N TRP A 108 -21.78 -8.20 32.65
CA TRP A 108 -21.25 -8.23 31.31
C TRP A 108 -21.41 -9.60 30.65
N ASP A 109 -22.19 -9.66 29.58
CA ASP A 109 -22.57 -10.87 28.84
C ASP A 109 -21.63 -11.18 27.66
N TYR A 110 -20.43 -10.58 27.61
CA TYR A 110 -19.45 -10.67 26.50
C TYR A 110 -19.97 -10.15 25.15
N LYS A 111 -21.01 -9.31 25.15
CA LYS A 111 -21.52 -8.67 23.94
C LYS A 111 -20.54 -7.59 23.47
N LEU A 112 -19.85 -7.87 22.37
CA LEU A 112 -18.94 -6.91 21.72
C LEU A 112 -19.67 -6.10 20.65
N THR A 113 -19.30 -4.83 20.51
CA THR A 113 -19.57 -4.01 19.32
C THR A 113 -18.50 -4.26 18.24
N GLY A 114 -18.79 -3.93 17.00
CA GLY A 114 -17.84 -4.10 15.90
C GLY A 114 -16.61 -3.20 16.05
N VAL A 115 -15.47 -3.69 15.59
CA VAL A 115 -14.23 -2.90 15.43
C VAL A 115 -13.80 -2.99 14.00
N TYR A 116 -13.73 -1.85 13.32
CA TYR A 116 -13.33 -1.70 11.93
C TYR A 116 -11.99 -0.97 11.87
N GLY A 117 -10.98 -1.60 11.26
CA GLY A 117 -9.70 -0.97 10.95
C GLY A 117 -9.63 -0.65 9.47
N ILE A 118 -9.45 0.62 9.12
CA ILE A 118 -9.33 1.10 7.75
C ILE A 118 -7.92 1.67 7.59
N PHE A 119 -7.14 1.04 6.73
CA PHE A 119 -5.72 1.34 6.58
C PHE A 119 -5.46 1.85 5.16
N PHE A 120 -5.23 3.16 5.03
CA PHE A 120 -4.67 3.73 3.80
C PHE A 120 -3.17 3.45 3.78
N ILE A 121 -2.70 2.68 2.82
CA ILE A 121 -1.29 2.30 2.75
C ILE A 121 -0.67 2.70 1.41
N ASN A 122 0.47 3.36 1.47
CA ASN A 122 1.20 3.85 0.30
C ASN A 122 2.36 2.91 -0.08
N PHE A 123 2.12 1.61 0.09
CA PHE A 123 3.01 0.52 -0.30
C PHE A 123 2.17 -0.74 -0.59
N LEU A 124 2.81 -1.77 -1.15
CA LEU A 124 2.18 -3.06 -1.41
C LEU A 124 2.36 -3.97 -0.19
N LEU A 125 1.27 -4.56 0.30
CA LEU A 125 1.30 -5.55 1.39
C LEU A 125 1.97 -6.84 0.97
N ASP A 126 1.66 -7.27 -0.24
CA ASP A 126 2.17 -8.50 -0.82
C ASP A 126 2.65 -8.21 -2.25
N LYS A 127 3.64 -8.99 -2.72
CA LYS A 127 4.14 -8.90 -4.11
C LYS A 127 3.21 -9.59 -5.11
N ASP A 128 2.12 -10.21 -4.61
CA ASP A 128 1.13 -10.87 -5.45
C ASP A 128 0.47 -9.85 -6.38
N PRO A 129 0.29 -10.13 -7.67
CA PRO A 129 -0.45 -9.29 -8.60
C PRO A 129 -1.96 -9.37 -8.29
N ALA A 130 -2.37 -8.92 -7.08
CA ALA A 130 -3.77 -8.85 -6.73
C ALA A 130 -4.51 -7.92 -7.69
N GLU A 131 -5.67 -8.35 -8.16
CA GLU A 131 -6.49 -7.58 -9.10
C GLU A 131 -7.13 -6.35 -8.44
N HIS A 132 -7.28 -6.36 -7.10
CA HIS A 132 -7.98 -5.31 -6.36
C HIS A 132 -7.03 -4.39 -5.60
N PHE A 133 -7.32 -3.10 -5.61
CA PHE A 133 -6.57 -2.09 -4.87
C PHE A 133 -6.91 -2.06 -3.38
N TYR A 134 -7.89 -2.84 -2.92
CA TYR A 134 -8.21 -2.98 -1.50
C TYR A 134 -8.43 -4.45 -1.12
N LYS A 135 -8.16 -4.77 0.13
CA LYS A 135 -8.39 -6.06 0.75
C LYS A 135 -9.37 -5.89 1.90
N ASP A 136 -10.41 -6.70 1.91
CA ASP A 136 -11.42 -6.73 2.96
C ASP A 136 -11.31 -8.05 3.72
N VAL A 137 -10.87 -7.96 4.98
CA VAL A 137 -10.49 -9.11 5.81
C VAL A 137 -11.47 -9.23 6.98
N ALA A 138 -12.10 -10.39 7.09
CA ALA A 138 -13.04 -10.74 8.14
C ALA A 138 -12.71 -12.11 8.75
N LEU A 139 -13.32 -12.40 9.90
CA LEU A 139 -13.25 -13.74 10.50
C LEU A 139 -14.21 -14.67 9.76
N ILE A 140 -13.67 -15.65 9.06
CA ILE A 140 -14.44 -16.60 8.25
C ILE A 140 -14.26 -18.04 8.73
N ASP A 141 -15.27 -18.85 8.55
CA ASP A 141 -15.17 -20.31 8.63
C ASP A 141 -14.45 -20.83 7.38
N LYS A 142 -13.27 -21.44 7.55
CA LYS A 142 -12.45 -21.93 6.44
C LYS A 142 -13.09 -23.05 5.62
N HIS A 143 -14.06 -23.80 6.18
CA HIS A 143 -14.74 -24.88 5.47
C HIS A 143 -15.87 -24.36 4.59
N THR A 144 -16.59 -23.36 5.07
CA THR A 144 -17.78 -22.84 4.38
C THR A 144 -17.53 -21.55 3.61
N GLY A 145 -16.43 -20.84 3.88
CA GLY A 145 -16.15 -19.52 3.36
C GLY A 145 -17.07 -18.41 3.91
N LYS A 146 -17.96 -18.74 4.84
CA LYS A 146 -18.90 -17.76 5.39
C LYS A 146 -18.28 -16.96 6.53
N VAL A 147 -18.71 -15.71 6.67
CA VAL A 147 -18.34 -14.87 7.82
C VAL A 147 -18.84 -15.55 9.10
N PHE A 148 -17.91 -15.91 9.97
CA PHE A 148 -18.20 -16.53 11.27
C PHE A 148 -18.54 -15.50 12.35
N ASN A 149 -17.81 -14.38 12.32
CA ASN A 149 -18.05 -13.26 13.24
C ASN A 149 -17.73 -11.94 12.55
N ASN A 150 -18.69 -11.01 12.54
CA ASN A 150 -18.61 -9.71 11.88
C ASN A 150 -18.17 -8.56 12.78
N LYS A 151 -17.66 -8.87 14.00
CA LYS A 151 -17.25 -7.86 14.98
C LYS A 151 -15.81 -7.39 14.80
N PHE A 152 -15.08 -7.99 13.87
CA PHE A 152 -13.69 -7.65 13.59
C PHE A 152 -13.44 -7.64 12.09
N ARG A 153 -13.17 -6.46 11.54
CA ARG A 153 -12.98 -6.29 10.08
C ARG A 153 -11.81 -5.36 9.81
N GLN A 154 -10.93 -5.77 8.91
CA GLN A 154 -9.77 -4.98 8.48
C GLN A 154 -9.91 -4.69 6.99
N ILE A 155 -9.83 -3.41 6.62
CA ILE A 155 -9.88 -2.97 5.23
C ILE A 155 -8.55 -2.25 4.91
N TYR A 156 -7.77 -2.84 4.01
CA TYR A 156 -6.50 -2.28 3.56
C TYR A 156 -6.68 -1.70 2.17
N ILE A 157 -6.42 -0.40 2.02
CA ILE A 157 -6.51 0.34 0.76
C ILE A 157 -5.09 0.57 0.26
N GLU A 158 -4.66 -0.24 -0.72
CA GLU A 158 -3.31 -0.19 -1.31
C GLU A 158 -3.28 0.88 -2.41
N LEU A 159 -2.98 2.14 -2.03
CA LEU A 159 -3.00 3.29 -2.94
C LEU A 159 -2.17 3.10 -4.23
N PRO A 160 -0.98 2.46 -4.21
CA PRO A 160 -0.20 2.25 -5.42
C PRO A 160 -0.87 1.31 -6.44
N ARG A 161 -1.86 0.51 -6.03
CA ARG A 161 -2.63 -0.37 -6.94
C ARG A 161 -3.82 0.33 -7.59
N PHE A 162 -4.20 1.51 -7.12
CA PHE A 162 -5.30 2.26 -7.72
C PHE A 162 -4.86 2.95 -9.01
N MET A 163 -5.13 2.30 -10.14
CA MET A 163 -4.73 2.76 -11.48
C MET A 163 -5.90 3.27 -12.32
N LYS A 164 -7.11 3.34 -11.76
CA LYS A 164 -8.31 3.82 -12.48
C LYS A 164 -8.18 5.31 -12.79
N VAL A 165 -8.57 5.70 -13.99
CA VAL A 165 -8.78 7.11 -14.36
C VAL A 165 -10.23 7.52 -14.04
N GLU A 166 -10.52 8.81 -14.04
CA GLU A 166 -11.82 9.37 -13.62
C GLU A 166 -13.02 8.67 -14.24
N LYS A 167 -12.99 8.45 -15.55
CA LYS A 167 -14.10 7.82 -16.30
C LYS A 167 -14.33 6.35 -15.98
N ASP A 168 -13.34 5.67 -15.39
CA ASP A 168 -13.37 4.23 -15.09
C ASP A 168 -13.84 3.97 -13.63
N CYS A 169 -14.12 5.02 -12.85
CA CYS A 169 -14.66 4.89 -11.50
C CYS A 169 -16.14 4.50 -11.56
N GLU A 170 -16.48 3.32 -11.05
CA GLU A 170 -17.79 2.69 -11.16
C GLU A 170 -18.69 2.97 -9.95
N ASN A 171 -18.10 3.26 -8.79
CA ASN A 171 -18.81 3.51 -7.54
C ASN A 171 -18.20 4.69 -6.77
N PHE A 172 -18.91 5.18 -5.74
CA PHE A 172 -18.45 6.35 -4.98
C PHE A 172 -17.19 6.08 -4.16
N PHE A 173 -16.95 4.86 -3.71
CA PHE A 173 -15.70 4.52 -3.03
C PHE A 173 -14.49 4.71 -3.98
N GLU A 174 -14.59 4.29 -5.22
CA GLU A 174 -13.55 4.53 -6.23
C GLU A 174 -13.38 6.02 -6.55
N CYS A 175 -14.50 6.78 -6.58
CA CYS A 175 -14.47 8.24 -6.75
C CYS A 175 -13.71 8.92 -5.60
N TRP A 176 -13.88 8.44 -4.35
CA TRP A 176 -13.09 8.91 -3.20
C TRP A 176 -11.60 8.65 -3.40
N ILE A 177 -11.22 7.41 -3.72
CA ILE A 177 -9.81 7.06 -3.88
C ILE A 177 -9.19 7.82 -5.04
N TYR A 178 -9.90 7.97 -6.17
CA TYR A 178 -9.45 8.79 -7.30
C TYR A 178 -9.13 10.23 -6.88
N ASN A 179 -10.07 10.90 -6.20
CA ASN A 179 -9.84 12.26 -5.72
C ASN A 179 -8.68 12.35 -4.75
N LEU A 180 -8.58 11.44 -3.79
CA LEU A 180 -7.49 11.44 -2.80
C LEU A 180 -6.12 11.23 -3.44
N VAL A 181 -5.98 10.26 -4.34
CA VAL A 181 -4.69 9.92 -4.99
C VAL A 181 -4.23 11.02 -5.95
N ASN A 182 -5.16 11.74 -6.57
CA ASN A 182 -4.84 12.77 -7.56
C ASN A 182 -4.98 14.21 -7.05
N MET A 183 -5.36 14.40 -5.79
CA MET A 183 -5.71 15.70 -5.22
C MET A 183 -4.64 16.78 -5.43
N ASP A 184 -3.38 16.43 -5.28
CA ASP A 184 -2.23 17.33 -5.44
C ASP A 184 -2.01 17.80 -6.89
N LYS A 185 -2.59 17.09 -7.87
CA LYS A 185 -2.48 17.36 -9.31
C LYS A 185 -3.70 18.05 -9.90
N LEU A 186 -4.84 17.94 -9.21
CA LEU A 186 -6.10 18.48 -9.68
C LEU A 186 -6.20 19.99 -9.44
N GLN A 187 -6.88 20.71 -10.36
CA GLN A 187 -7.27 22.10 -10.17
C GLN A 187 -8.66 22.24 -9.58
N SER A 188 -9.49 21.21 -9.74
CA SER A 188 -10.83 21.06 -9.18
C SER A 188 -11.08 19.59 -8.96
N LEU A 189 -11.69 19.21 -7.83
CA LEU A 189 -11.99 17.81 -7.56
C LEU A 189 -13.08 17.29 -8.50
N SER A 190 -12.94 16.02 -8.86
CA SER A 190 -13.86 15.30 -9.73
C SER A 190 -15.14 14.88 -8.98
N PHE A 191 -16.19 14.57 -9.73
CA PHE A 191 -17.45 13.98 -9.24
C PHE A 191 -18.32 14.88 -8.36
N LYS A 192 -18.08 16.18 -8.29
CA LYS A 192 -18.90 17.14 -7.51
C LYS A 192 -20.36 17.18 -8.00
N ASP A 193 -20.56 16.99 -9.30
CA ASP A 193 -21.91 16.93 -9.90
C ASP A 193 -22.64 15.63 -9.56
N LYS A 194 -21.91 14.56 -9.20
CA LYS A 194 -22.48 13.27 -8.83
C LYS A 194 -22.82 13.17 -7.34
N LYS A 195 -22.00 13.81 -6.49
CA LYS A 195 -22.18 13.78 -5.03
C LYS A 195 -21.64 15.06 -4.40
N ALA A 196 -22.50 15.80 -3.70
CA ALA A 196 -22.18 17.12 -3.14
C ALA A 196 -21.00 17.11 -2.14
N ILE A 197 -20.75 15.96 -1.50
CA ILE A 197 -19.65 15.81 -0.54
C ILE A 197 -18.27 16.07 -1.17
N PHE A 198 -18.08 15.79 -2.47
CA PHE A 198 -16.82 16.11 -3.15
C PHE A 198 -16.60 17.62 -3.29
N GLY A 199 -17.67 18.41 -3.38
CA GLY A 199 -17.57 19.87 -3.27
C GLY A 199 -17.16 20.33 -1.87
N ARG A 200 -17.68 19.67 -0.84
CA ARG A 200 -17.26 19.89 0.56
C ARG A 200 -15.81 19.52 0.80
N LEU A 201 -15.38 18.35 0.28
CA LEU A 201 -13.98 17.92 0.30
C LEU A 201 -13.07 18.95 -0.37
N GLU A 202 -13.47 19.48 -1.54
CA GLU A 202 -12.73 20.52 -2.25
C GLU A 202 -12.52 21.76 -1.38
N GLN A 203 -13.56 22.22 -0.67
CA GLN A 203 -13.47 23.38 0.23
C GLN A 203 -12.49 23.13 1.40
N ILE A 204 -12.56 21.96 2.04
CA ILE A 204 -11.70 21.60 3.17
C ILE A 204 -10.25 21.42 2.71
N ALA A 205 -10.03 20.77 1.57
CA ALA A 205 -8.70 20.46 1.06
C ALA A 205 -8.00 21.64 0.36
N SER A 206 -8.70 22.75 0.08
CA SER A 206 -8.14 23.90 -0.62
C SER A 206 -7.06 24.60 0.20
N GLN A 207 -5.86 24.74 -0.36
CA GLN A 207 -4.77 25.48 0.28
C GLN A 207 -5.10 26.96 0.49
N ALA A 208 -5.98 27.52 -0.34
CA ALA A 208 -6.41 28.90 -0.22
C ALA A 208 -7.20 29.18 1.09
N ASN A 209 -7.82 28.14 1.64
CA ASN A 209 -8.64 28.22 2.84
C ASN A 209 -7.87 28.00 4.14
N LEU A 210 -6.56 27.62 4.05
CA LEU A 210 -5.73 27.45 5.23
C LEU A 210 -5.35 28.80 5.83
N SER A 211 -5.45 28.92 7.16
CA SER A 211 -4.83 29.99 7.92
C SER A 211 -3.31 29.98 7.73
N GLN A 212 -2.65 31.07 8.12
CA GLN A 212 -1.18 31.11 8.03
C GLN A 212 -0.51 30.01 8.85
N GLU A 213 -0.97 29.78 10.09
CA GLU A 213 -0.43 28.71 10.96
C GLU A 213 -0.66 27.31 10.35
N GLU A 214 -1.83 27.07 9.80
CA GLU A 214 -2.15 25.80 9.14
C GLU A 214 -1.30 25.55 7.90
N ARG A 215 -1.03 26.61 7.13
CA ARG A 215 -0.16 26.54 5.96
C ARG A 215 1.28 26.20 6.36
N GLU A 216 1.83 26.84 7.39
CA GLU A 216 3.18 26.57 7.88
C GLU A 216 3.32 25.12 8.38
N ARG A 217 2.30 24.60 9.08
CA ARG A 217 2.25 23.18 9.48
C ARG A 217 2.21 22.24 8.28
N TYR A 218 1.34 22.54 7.32
CA TYR A 218 1.23 21.75 6.11
C TYR A 218 2.53 21.74 5.30
N GLU A 219 3.16 22.87 5.10
CA GLU A 219 4.43 22.99 4.38
C GLU A 219 5.55 22.19 5.03
N THR A 220 5.60 22.17 6.36
CA THR A 220 6.57 21.36 7.12
C THR A 220 6.32 19.87 6.88
N GLU A 221 5.09 19.41 7.01
CA GLU A 221 4.71 18.00 6.78
C GLU A 221 4.89 17.59 5.31
N TRP A 222 4.54 18.49 4.39
CA TRP A 222 4.74 18.28 2.96
C TRP A 222 6.22 18.09 2.60
N LYS A 223 7.11 18.86 3.20
CA LYS A 223 8.55 18.69 3.02
C LYS A 223 9.01 17.33 3.50
N ILE A 224 8.62 16.91 4.70
CA ILE A 224 8.97 15.60 5.27
C ILE A 224 8.45 14.46 4.36
N TYR A 225 7.22 14.58 3.87
CA TYR A 225 6.61 13.63 2.94
C TYR A 225 7.41 13.51 1.65
N ASN A 226 7.71 14.64 1.00
CA ASN A 226 8.48 14.67 -0.25
C ASN A 226 9.90 14.15 -0.09
N ASP A 227 10.61 14.57 0.96
CA ASP A 227 11.98 14.12 1.21
C ASP A 227 12.04 12.60 1.39
N TYR A 228 11.04 12.02 2.04
CA TYR A 228 10.92 10.57 2.17
C TYR A 228 10.74 9.88 0.80
N PHE A 229 9.77 10.31 -0.01
CA PHE A 229 9.50 9.67 -1.31
C PHE A 229 10.63 9.89 -2.31
N ASN A 230 11.24 11.07 -2.35
CA ASN A 230 12.42 11.35 -3.18
C ASN A 230 13.60 10.42 -2.81
N THR A 231 13.77 10.14 -1.51
CA THR A 231 14.81 9.22 -1.04
C THR A 231 14.55 7.79 -1.50
N ILE A 232 13.31 7.31 -1.38
CA ILE A 232 12.91 5.97 -1.85
C ILE A 232 13.10 5.86 -3.36
N GLU A 233 12.57 6.81 -4.14
CA GLU A 233 12.69 6.81 -5.60
C GLU A 233 14.17 6.81 -6.06
N SER A 234 15.00 7.57 -5.37
CA SER A 234 16.44 7.62 -5.66
C SER A 234 17.13 6.29 -5.35
N ALA A 235 16.76 5.63 -4.23
CA ALA A 235 17.28 4.33 -3.85
C ALA A 235 16.84 3.23 -4.85
N GLU A 236 15.58 3.25 -5.28
CA GLU A 236 15.05 2.31 -6.27
C GLU A 236 15.75 2.47 -7.63
N LYS A 237 15.92 3.71 -8.10
CA LYS A 237 16.64 4.00 -9.35
C LYS A 237 18.08 3.50 -9.30
N LYS A 238 18.76 3.71 -8.17
CA LYS A 238 20.14 3.25 -7.97
C LYS A 238 20.22 1.73 -7.98
N SER A 239 19.35 1.05 -7.21
CA SER A 239 19.28 -0.41 -7.16
C SER A 239 18.97 -1.03 -8.53
N ALA A 240 18.03 -0.44 -9.28
CA ALA A 240 17.70 -0.89 -10.63
C ALA A 240 18.87 -0.70 -11.61
N ALA A 241 19.65 0.39 -11.49
CA ALA A 241 20.84 0.62 -12.30
C ALA A 241 21.93 -0.40 -12.00
N GLU A 242 22.22 -0.66 -10.73
CA GLU A 242 23.18 -1.67 -10.28
C GLU A 242 22.80 -3.07 -10.76
N ALA A 243 21.52 -3.46 -10.62
CA ALA A 243 21.02 -4.76 -11.11
C ALA A 243 21.14 -4.90 -12.64
N ARG A 244 20.91 -3.82 -13.39
CA ARG A 244 21.11 -3.80 -14.85
C ARG A 244 22.57 -3.98 -15.23
N GLU A 245 23.48 -3.33 -14.53
CA GLU A 245 24.91 -3.42 -14.80
C GLU A 245 25.41 -4.85 -14.57
N ILE A 246 24.98 -5.48 -13.48
CA ILE A 246 25.31 -6.88 -13.16
C ILE A 246 24.76 -7.81 -14.24
N ALA A 247 23.48 -7.73 -14.60
CA ALA A 247 22.87 -8.57 -15.61
C ALA A 247 23.51 -8.39 -17.00
N MET A 248 23.93 -7.17 -17.34
CA MET A 248 24.65 -6.89 -18.58
C MET A 248 26.05 -7.51 -18.58
N ALA A 249 26.77 -7.45 -17.46
CA ALA A 249 28.08 -8.06 -17.33
C ALA A 249 28.01 -9.60 -17.41
N GLU A 250 27.02 -10.20 -16.74
CA GLU A 250 26.77 -11.65 -16.80
C GLU A 250 26.41 -12.10 -18.22
N GLY A 251 25.45 -11.46 -18.87
CA GLY A 251 25.06 -11.79 -20.24
C GLY A 251 26.21 -11.63 -21.25
N LEU A 252 27.08 -10.63 -21.07
CA LEU A 252 28.27 -10.46 -21.90
C LEU A 252 29.30 -11.57 -21.67
N ALA A 253 29.45 -12.03 -20.42
CA ALA A 253 30.36 -13.15 -20.07
C ALA A 253 29.84 -14.46 -20.65
N GLU A 254 28.53 -14.74 -20.52
CA GLU A 254 27.89 -15.93 -21.10
C GLU A 254 28.01 -15.94 -22.63
N GLY A 255 27.62 -14.85 -23.31
CA GLY A 255 27.72 -14.76 -24.77
C GLY A 255 29.15 -14.90 -25.29
N ARG A 256 30.17 -14.42 -24.54
CA ARG A 256 31.57 -14.65 -24.89
C ARG A 256 32.01 -16.12 -24.70
N ALA A 257 31.48 -16.80 -23.67
CA ALA A 257 31.77 -18.20 -23.44
C ALA A 257 31.13 -19.08 -24.50
N GLU A 258 29.87 -18.86 -24.84
CA GLU A 258 29.13 -19.53 -25.91
C GLU A 258 29.81 -19.31 -27.27
N GLY A 259 30.12 -18.09 -27.63
CA GLY A 259 30.81 -17.77 -28.89
C GLY A 259 32.20 -18.42 -29.01
N ARG A 260 32.95 -18.55 -27.91
CA ARG A 260 34.20 -19.30 -27.91
C ARG A 260 33.97 -20.80 -28.12
N ALA A 261 32.97 -21.37 -27.44
CA ALA A 261 32.64 -22.78 -27.59
C ALA A 261 32.19 -23.09 -29.02
N GLU A 262 31.33 -22.30 -29.61
CA GLU A 262 30.90 -22.45 -31.01
C GLU A 262 32.08 -22.36 -31.98
N GLU A 263 32.99 -21.42 -31.79
CA GLU A 263 34.15 -21.24 -32.62
C GLU A 263 35.12 -22.44 -32.51
N GLN A 264 35.34 -22.94 -31.29
CA GLN A 264 36.12 -24.15 -31.04
C GLN A 264 35.54 -25.37 -31.76
N HIS A 265 34.22 -25.58 -31.70
CA HIS A 265 33.52 -26.64 -32.42
C HIS A 265 33.61 -26.48 -33.92
N ARG A 266 33.43 -25.27 -34.43
CA ARG A 266 33.54 -24.95 -35.87
C ARG A 266 34.94 -25.24 -36.41
N LEU A 267 35.97 -24.84 -35.68
CA LEU A 267 37.38 -25.11 -36.03
C LEU A 267 37.71 -26.62 -35.99
N ALA A 268 37.24 -27.31 -34.91
CA ALA A 268 37.46 -28.76 -34.78
C ALA A 268 36.83 -29.53 -35.95
N LYS A 269 35.60 -29.19 -36.34
CA LYS A 269 34.92 -29.80 -37.48
C LYS A 269 35.64 -29.53 -38.78
N GLY A 270 36.06 -28.28 -39.03
CA GLY A 270 36.84 -27.94 -40.24
C GLY A 270 38.19 -28.69 -40.35
N PHE A 271 38.93 -28.83 -39.25
CA PHE A 271 40.17 -29.60 -39.25
C PHE A 271 39.93 -31.11 -39.43
N LYS A 272 38.83 -31.64 -38.88
CA LYS A 272 38.46 -33.06 -39.06
C LYS A 272 38.09 -33.32 -40.53
N GLU A 273 37.32 -32.48 -41.17
CA GLU A 273 36.97 -32.58 -42.58
C GLU A 273 38.21 -32.42 -43.49
N ALA A 274 39.21 -31.66 -43.07
CA ALA A 274 40.48 -31.49 -43.78
C ALA A 274 41.48 -32.65 -43.55
N GLY A 275 41.13 -33.66 -42.76
CA GLY A 275 41.93 -34.87 -42.54
C GLY A 275 43.05 -34.71 -41.51
N PHE A 276 43.03 -33.75 -40.61
CA PHE A 276 44.03 -33.61 -39.57
C PHE A 276 43.91 -34.71 -38.49
N PRO A 277 45.01 -35.13 -37.85
CA PRO A 277 44.97 -36.11 -36.76
C PRO A 277 44.15 -35.59 -35.58
N ILE A 278 43.31 -36.45 -34.97
CA ILE A 278 42.37 -36.08 -33.92
C ILE A 278 43.10 -35.51 -32.68
N GLU A 279 44.26 -36.07 -32.35
CA GLU A 279 45.09 -35.58 -31.25
C GLU A 279 45.59 -34.15 -31.49
N SER A 280 45.92 -33.81 -32.73
CA SER A 280 46.33 -32.46 -33.08
C SER A 280 45.16 -31.47 -33.03
N ILE A 281 43.96 -31.91 -33.44
CA ILE A 281 42.74 -31.11 -33.34
C ILE A 281 42.42 -30.82 -31.86
N ALA A 282 42.46 -31.80 -30.99
CA ALA A 282 42.23 -31.65 -29.55
C ALA A 282 43.21 -30.64 -28.91
N GLN A 283 44.50 -30.72 -29.30
CA GLN A 283 45.55 -29.84 -28.80
C GLN A 283 45.31 -28.35 -29.20
N VAL A 284 44.83 -28.12 -30.43
CA VAL A 284 44.59 -26.76 -30.92
C VAL A 284 43.28 -26.18 -30.45
N THR A 285 42.24 -26.98 -30.40
CA THR A 285 40.89 -26.51 -30.05
C THR A 285 40.56 -26.58 -28.58
N GLY A 286 41.30 -27.41 -27.81
CA GLY A 286 41.04 -27.66 -26.39
C GLY A 286 39.82 -28.56 -26.14
N LEU A 287 39.18 -29.10 -27.20
CA LEU A 287 38.03 -30.01 -27.05
C LEU A 287 38.47 -31.42 -26.71
N PRO A 288 37.68 -32.18 -25.94
CA PRO A 288 37.92 -33.58 -25.63
C PRO A 288 37.98 -34.44 -26.92
N ILE A 289 38.90 -35.42 -26.96
CA ILE A 289 39.05 -36.32 -28.11
C ILE A 289 37.75 -37.05 -28.44
N GLU A 290 37.00 -37.50 -27.42
CA GLU A 290 35.70 -38.17 -27.59
C GLU A 290 34.67 -37.29 -28.30
N GLU A 291 34.67 -36.01 -28.00
CA GLU A 291 33.77 -35.03 -28.62
C GLU A 291 34.10 -34.80 -30.09
N ILE A 292 35.38 -34.69 -30.39
CA ILE A 292 35.89 -34.57 -31.77
C ILE A 292 35.59 -35.81 -32.61
N ILE A 293 35.67 -37.00 -32.02
CA ILE A 293 35.31 -38.25 -32.69
C ILE A 293 33.85 -38.28 -33.09
N ASN A 294 32.96 -37.76 -32.23
CA ASN A 294 31.49 -37.77 -32.42
C ASN A 294 30.95 -36.61 -33.23
N MET A 295 31.76 -35.65 -33.62
CA MET A 295 31.42 -34.59 -34.58
C MET A 295 31.45 -35.16 -35.99
#